data_891000f8bdb0ddc8d4ec28285fa34d84
#
_entry.id   891000f8bdb0ddc8d4ec28285fa34d84
#
_cell.length_a   1.000
_cell.length_b   1.000
_cell.length_c   1.000
_cell.angle_alpha   90.00
_cell.angle_beta   90.00
_cell.angle_gamma   90.00
#
_symmetry.space_group_name_H-M   'P 1'
#
loop_
_entity.id
_entity.type
_entity.pdbx_description
1 polymer ?
#
loop_
_entity_poly.entity_id
_entity_poly.type
_entity_poly.pdbx_seq_one_letter_code
_entity_poly.pdbx_strand_id
1 'polypeptide(L)'
;MKHDFNHKAETFDSPKNIFLANLVCQAVEAQIDFLSDKEILDFGGGTGLLALPLAKQAKSVTLVDISEKMLEQARLKAEQQDIKNIQFLEQDLLANPLEQQFDLIVVSRVLHHMPDIDATLAMFHHHLRENGQVFIADFTKIEPNHHGFDLAELETKLAQNGFSSIDSQILYSAEGLFLGNYSELFLTVAQKSLAD
;
A
#
# COMPACT_ATOMS: atom_id res chain seq x y z
N MET A 1 -17.15 1.42 6.33
CA MET A 1 -15.80 1.73 5.78
C MET A 1 -15.83 2.79 4.69
N LYS A 2 -16.42 2.56 3.50
CA LYS A 2 -16.46 3.55 2.39
C LYS A 2 -16.98 4.94 2.80
N HIS A 3 -18.05 5.03 3.59
CA HIS A 3 -18.62 6.31 4.04
C HIS A 3 -17.68 7.11 4.93
N ASP A 4 -16.88 6.47 5.78
CA ASP A 4 -15.97 7.16 6.70
C ASP A 4 -14.79 7.80 5.95
N PHE A 5 -14.26 7.14 4.92
CA PHE A 5 -13.18 7.68 4.09
C PHE A 5 -13.65 8.84 3.21
N ASN A 6 -14.88 8.79 2.68
CA ASN A 6 -15.45 9.92 1.94
C ASN A 6 -15.49 11.23 2.74
N HIS A 7 -15.77 11.15 4.05
CA HIS A 7 -15.78 12.34 4.92
C HIS A 7 -14.38 12.86 5.26
N LYS A 8 -13.35 12.01 5.18
CA LYS A 8 -11.96 12.36 5.52
C LYS A 8 -11.15 12.86 4.33
N ALA A 9 -11.64 12.72 3.09
CA ALA A 9 -10.85 12.97 1.89
C ALA A 9 -10.22 14.37 1.83
N GLU A 10 -10.97 15.42 2.18
CA GLU A 10 -10.48 16.80 2.14
C GLU A 10 -9.42 17.11 3.21
N THR A 11 -9.38 16.36 4.31
CA THR A 11 -8.48 16.58 5.45
C THR A 11 -7.46 15.47 5.61
N PHE A 12 -7.45 14.49 4.70
CA PHE A 12 -6.60 13.31 4.80
C PHE A 12 -5.10 13.67 4.73
N ASP A 13 -4.74 14.64 3.91
CA ASP A 13 -3.36 15.08 3.70
C ASP A 13 -2.84 15.95 4.85
N SER A 14 -2.98 15.46 6.08
CA SER A 14 -2.38 16.10 7.25
C SER A 14 -0.85 16.03 7.20
N PRO A 15 -0.13 16.94 7.88
CA PRO A 15 1.34 16.88 7.96
C PRO A 15 1.87 15.50 8.40
N LYS A 16 1.18 14.84 9.33
CA LYS A 16 1.50 13.48 9.78
C LYS A 16 1.35 12.46 8.65
N ASN A 17 0.24 12.47 7.93
CA ASN A 17 0.00 11.51 6.85
C ASN A 17 0.96 11.70 5.69
N ILE A 18 1.30 12.94 5.35
CA ILE A 18 2.31 13.27 4.34
C ILE A 18 3.69 12.76 4.79
N PHE A 19 4.08 13.01 6.05
CA PHE A 19 5.35 12.54 6.60
C PHE A 19 5.49 11.03 6.54
N LEU A 20 4.48 10.29 7.00
CA LEU A 20 4.49 8.83 6.99
C LEU A 20 4.52 8.26 5.56
N ALA A 21 3.75 8.85 4.63
CA ALA A 21 3.78 8.44 3.24
C ALA A 21 5.14 8.68 2.57
N ASN A 22 5.81 9.79 2.89
CA ASN A 22 7.16 10.07 2.39
C ASN A 22 8.19 9.06 2.89
N LEU A 23 8.11 8.62 4.16
CA LEU A 23 8.98 7.56 4.69
C LEU A 23 8.80 6.26 3.92
N VAL A 24 7.54 5.86 3.68
CA VAL A 24 7.24 4.64 2.91
C VAL A 24 7.73 4.78 1.47
N CYS A 25 7.47 5.92 0.81
CA CYS A 25 7.91 6.15 -0.57
C CYS A 25 9.43 6.02 -0.70
N GLN A 26 10.19 6.69 0.17
CA GLN A 26 11.65 6.60 0.19
C GLN A 26 12.16 5.18 0.44
N ALA A 27 11.49 4.43 1.33
CA ALA A 27 11.87 3.04 1.61
C ALA A 27 11.57 2.10 0.44
N VAL A 28 10.48 2.33 -0.30
CA VAL A 28 10.17 1.60 -1.55
C VAL A 28 11.21 1.93 -2.62
N GLU A 29 11.49 3.21 -2.85
CA GLU A 29 12.46 3.68 -3.85
C GLU A 29 13.87 3.12 -3.59
N ALA A 30 14.28 3.03 -2.33
CA ALA A 30 15.59 2.51 -1.94
C ALA A 30 15.79 1.01 -2.25
N GLN A 31 14.72 0.26 -2.49
CA GLN A 31 14.78 -1.18 -2.74
C GLN A 31 14.61 -1.56 -4.22
N ILE A 32 14.38 -0.59 -5.10
CA ILE A 32 14.12 -0.82 -6.52
C ILE A 32 15.14 -0.07 -7.37
N ASP A 33 16.00 -0.81 -8.07
CA ASP A 33 17.07 -0.22 -8.90
C ASP A 33 16.52 0.61 -10.08
N PHE A 34 15.42 0.18 -10.70
CA PHE A 34 14.87 0.82 -11.91
C PHE A 34 13.33 0.87 -11.83
N LEU A 35 12.80 1.93 -11.22
CA LEU A 35 11.35 2.17 -11.17
C LEU A 35 10.79 2.51 -12.57
N SER A 36 11.58 3.10 -13.46
CA SER A 36 11.16 3.55 -14.80
C SER A 36 10.53 2.46 -15.67
N ASP A 37 10.83 1.20 -15.38
CA ASP A 37 10.32 0.06 -16.13
C ASP A 37 9.15 -0.64 -15.44
N LYS A 38 8.77 -0.20 -14.23
CA LYS A 38 7.80 -0.87 -13.37
C LYS A 38 6.38 -0.35 -13.56
N GLU A 39 5.44 -1.27 -13.66
CA GLU A 39 4.01 -1.02 -13.55
C GLU A 39 3.58 -1.33 -12.11
N ILE A 40 3.05 -0.33 -11.41
CA ILE A 40 2.78 -0.36 -9.98
C ILE A 40 1.29 -0.32 -9.71
N LEU A 41 0.80 -1.17 -8.81
CA LEU A 41 -0.51 -1.07 -8.20
C LEU A 41 -0.38 -0.42 -6.81
N ASP A 42 -1.04 0.71 -6.58
CA ASP A 42 -1.21 1.30 -5.24
C ASP A 42 -2.60 0.89 -4.72
N PHE A 43 -2.62 -0.09 -3.82
CA PHE A 43 -3.86 -0.67 -3.28
C PHE A 43 -4.34 0.13 -2.05
N GLY A 44 -5.54 0.69 -2.15
CA GLY A 44 -6.08 1.61 -1.15
C GLY A 44 -5.32 2.93 -1.11
N GLY A 45 -4.86 3.41 -2.27
CA GLY A 45 -3.94 4.55 -2.39
C GLY A 45 -4.53 5.91 -1.97
N GLY A 46 -5.84 5.96 -1.67
CA GLY A 46 -6.52 7.14 -1.13
C GLY A 46 -6.33 8.39 -1.98
N THR A 47 -5.79 9.43 -1.35
CA THR A 47 -5.52 10.71 -2.02
C THR A 47 -4.24 10.71 -2.85
N GLY A 48 -3.58 9.57 -3.03
CA GLY A 48 -2.39 9.42 -3.87
C GLY A 48 -1.08 9.89 -3.24
N LEU A 49 -0.97 9.93 -1.92
CA LEU A 49 0.26 10.35 -1.24
C LEU A 49 1.47 9.46 -1.57
N LEU A 50 1.23 8.19 -1.95
CA LEU A 50 2.26 7.26 -2.41
C LEU A 50 2.31 7.19 -3.95
N ALA A 51 1.14 7.02 -4.58
CA ALA A 51 1.02 6.85 -6.02
C ALA A 51 1.62 8.01 -6.83
N LEU A 52 1.39 9.27 -6.42
CA LEU A 52 1.83 10.44 -7.17
C LEU A 52 3.37 10.60 -7.19
N PRO A 53 4.10 10.51 -6.07
CA PRO A 53 5.56 10.48 -6.10
C PRO A 53 6.11 9.31 -6.92
N LEU A 54 5.58 8.10 -6.75
CA LEU A 54 6.02 6.91 -7.49
C LEU A 54 5.76 7.05 -9.00
N ALA A 55 4.64 7.63 -9.42
CA ALA A 55 4.32 7.86 -10.82
C ALA A 55 5.33 8.74 -11.55
N LYS A 56 6.02 9.65 -10.84
CA LYS A 56 7.09 10.49 -11.44
C LYS A 56 8.32 9.69 -11.88
N GLN A 57 8.49 8.48 -11.38
CA GLN A 57 9.65 7.64 -11.61
C GLN A 57 9.27 6.30 -12.28
N ALA A 58 8.06 5.83 -12.10
CA ALA A 58 7.57 4.56 -12.62
C ALA A 58 7.16 4.64 -14.10
N LYS A 59 7.09 3.49 -14.76
CA LYS A 59 6.47 3.38 -16.09
C LYS A 59 5.00 3.78 -16.05
N SER A 60 4.25 3.25 -15.08
CA SER A 60 2.86 3.60 -14.84
C SER A 60 2.44 3.20 -13.42
N VAL A 61 1.42 3.88 -12.90
CA VAL A 61 0.79 3.55 -11.62
C VAL A 61 -0.71 3.36 -11.84
N THR A 62 -1.29 2.33 -11.23
CA THR A 62 -2.72 2.16 -11.07
C THR A 62 -3.06 2.34 -9.61
N LEU A 63 -3.76 3.41 -9.28
CA LEU A 63 -4.25 3.69 -7.94
C LEU A 63 -5.68 3.16 -7.83
N VAL A 64 -5.89 2.23 -6.90
CA VAL A 64 -7.21 1.64 -6.62
C VAL A 64 -7.65 2.04 -5.22
N ASP A 65 -8.85 2.55 -5.09
CA ASP A 65 -9.49 2.82 -3.80
C ASP A 65 -11.01 2.59 -3.90
N ILE A 66 -11.65 2.29 -2.78
CA ILE A 66 -13.12 2.15 -2.73
C ILE A 66 -13.84 3.48 -2.55
N SER A 67 -13.11 4.56 -2.27
CA SER A 67 -13.63 5.90 -2.02
C SER A 67 -13.40 6.81 -3.22
N GLU A 68 -14.48 7.09 -3.97
CA GLU A 68 -14.41 8.04 -5.09
C GLU A 68 -13.92 9.42 -4.66
N LYS A 69 -14.29 9.89 -3.47
CA LYS A 69 -13.82 11.19 -2.97
C LYS A 69 -12.32 11.24 -2.70
N MET A 70 -11.71 10.15 -2.27
CA MET A 70 -10.26 10.03 -2.17
C MET A 70 -9.62 10.13 -3.56
N LEU A 71 -10.17 9.40 -4.53
CA LEU A 71 -9.69 9.41 -5.91
C LEU A 71 -9.87 10.78 -6.59
N GLU A 72 -10.94 11.53 -6.29
CA GLU A 72 -11.13 12.91 -6.76
C GLU A 72 -9.96 13.81 -6.31
N GLN A 73 -9.55 13.73 -5.04
CA GLN A 73 -8.39 14.47 -4.53
C GLN A 73 -7.08 14.04 -5.21
N ALA A 74 -6.90 12.74 -5.44
CA ALA A 74 -5.73 12.24 -6.13
C ALA A 74 -5.66 12.73 -7.59
N ARG A 75 -6.79 12.70 -8.33
CA ARG A 75 -6.87 13.23 -9.70
C ARG A 75 -6.54 14.70 -9.78
N LEU A 76 -7.11 15.53 -8.90
CA LEU A 76 -6.83 16.98 -8.85
C LEU A 76 -5.33 17.23 -8.64
N LYS A 77 -4.69 16.50 -7.75
CA LYS A 77 -3.24 16.64 -7.51
C LYS A 77 -2.40 16.14 -8.69
N ALA A 78 -2.81 15.06 -9.37
CA ALA A 78 -2.15 14.57 -10.57
C ALA A 78 -2.19 15.60 -11.70
N GLU A 79 -3.35 16.23 -11.93
CA GLU A 79 -3.52 17.30 -12.91
C GLU A 79 -2.65 18.51 -12.58
N GLN A 80 -2.64 18.96 -11.32
CA GLN A 80 -1.82 20.09 -10.86
C GLN A 80 -0.31 19.83 -11.04
N GLN A 81 0.12 18.57 -10.99
CA GLN A 81 1.52 18.17 -11.12
C GLN A 81 1.89 17.66 -12.53
N ASP A 82 0.97 17.74 -13.50
CA ASP A 82 1.11 17.21 -14.88
C ASP A 82 1.53 15.74 -14.94
N ILE A 83 1.04 14.89 -14.00
CA ILE A 83 1.29 13.45 -13.97
C ILE A 83 0.27 12.75 -14.87
N LYS A 84 0.72 12.06 -15.92
CA LYS A 84 -0.14 11.47 -16.97
C LYS A 84 -0.10 9.95 -17.00
N ASN A 85 0.88 9.33 -16.38
CA ASN A 85 1.09 7.88 -16.34
C ASN A 85 0.45 7.23 -15.10
N ILE A 86 -0.67 7.76 -14.64
CA ILE A 86 -1.43 7.24 -13.52
C ILE A 86 -2.89 7.01 -13.91
N GLN A 87 -3.43 5.84 -13.52
CA GLN A 87 -4.83 5.48 -13.65
C GLN A 87 -5.49 5.42 -12.27
N PHE A 88 -6.74 5.84 -12.17
CA PHE A 88 -7.52 5.85 -10.94
C PHE A 88 -8.75 4.96 -11.10
N LEU A 89 -8.90 3.97 -10.23
CA LEU A 89 -10.01 3.02 -10.28
C LEU A 89 -10.75 2.98 -8.94
N GLU A 90 -12.05 3.30 -8.98
CA GLU A 90 -12.95 3.04 -7.86
C GLU A 90 -13.38 1.57 -7.90
N GLN A 91 -12.69 0.71 -7.14
CA GLN A 91 -12.93 -0.73 -7.20
C GLN A 91 -12.56 -1.44 -5.91
N ASP A 92 -13.36 -2.44 -5.54
CA ASP A 92 -13.00 -3.45 -4.55
C ASP A 92 -12.39 -4.65 -5.27
N LEU A 93 -11.07 -4.81 -5.15
CA LEU A 93 -10.33 -5.88 -5.84
C LEU A 93 -10.59 -7.27 -5.28
N LEU A 94 -11.08 -7.39 -4.04
CA LEU A 94 -11.49 -8.70 -3.50
C LEU A 94 -12.78 -9.19 -4.15
N ALA A 95 -13.69 -8.27 -4.44
CA ALA A 95 -14.97 -8.59 -5.10
C ALA A 95 -14.84 -8.66 -6.62
N ASN A 96 -14.01 -7.79 -7.20
CA ASN A 96 -13.85 -7.62 -8.64
C ASN A 96 -12.36 -7.47 -8.97
N PRO A 97 -11.61 -8.56 -9.13
CA PRO A 97 -10.19 -8.51 -9.46
C PRO A 97 -9.96 -7.93 -10.85
N LEU A 98 -8.77 -7.35 -11.07
CA LEU A 98 -8.32 -6.93 -12.39
C LEU A 98 -7.73 -8.12 -13.16
N GLU A 99 -7.79 -8.07 -14.49
CA GLU A 99 -7.06 -9.02 -15.35
C GLU A 99 -5.56 -8.65 -15.43
N GLN A 100 -5.24 -7.37 -15.18
CA GLN A 100 -3.87 -6.86 -15.24
C GLN A 100 -3.02 -7.36 -14.08
N GLN A 101 -1.76 -7.68 -14.38
CA GLN A 101 -0.73 -7.95 -13.40
C GLN A 101 0.32 -6.84 -13.38
N PHE A 102 0.96 -6.68 -12.22
CA PHE A 102 1.89 -5.60 -11.92
C PHE A 102 3.26 -6.14 -11.52
N ASP A 103 4.29 -5.33 -11.70
CA ASP A 103 5.63 -5.64 -11.22
C ASP A 103 5.74 -5.43 -9.71
N LEU A 104 5.04 -4.39 -9.21
CA LEU A 104 5.01 -4.02 -7.80
C LEU A 104 3.59 -3.76 -7.33
N ILE A 105 3.29 -4.17 -6.09
CA ILE A 105 2.11 -3.73 -5.36
C ILE A 105 2.60 -2.98 -4.13
N VAL A 106 2.10 -1.76 -3.92
CA VAL A 106 2.33 -0.99 -2.70
C VAL A 106 1.03 -0.86 -1.92
N VAL A 107 1.12 -1.08 -0.60
CA VAL A 107 0.00 -1.06 0.33
C VAL A 107 0.42 -0.28 1.56
N SER A 108 -0.17 0.88 1.80
CA SER A 108 0.24 1.71 2.93
C SER A 108 -0.93 2.04 3.85
N ARG A 109 -0.89 1.49 5.05
CA ARG A 109 -1.87 1.72 6.14
C ARG A 109 -3.30 1.35 5.74
N VAL A 110 -3.44 0.27 5.01
CA VAL A 110 -4.71 -0.27 4.50
C VAL A 110 -4.98 -1.67 5.02
N LEU A 111 -3.93 -2.47 5.17
CA LEU A 111 -4.09 -3.90 5.48
C LEU A 111 -4.84 -4.13 6.80
N HIS A 112 -4.64 -3.27 7.82
CA HIS A 112 -5.36 -3.35 9.09
C HIS A 112 -6.88 -3.09 8.99
N HIS A 113 -7.36 -2.62 7.84
CA HIS A 113 -8.79 -2.46 7.55
C HIS A 113 -9.39 -3.68 6.85
N MET A 114 -8.57 -4.62 6.39
CA MET A 114 -9.05 -5.77 5.62
C MET A 114 -9.64 -6.83 6.55
N PRO A 115 -10.85 -7.34 6.25
CA PRO A 115 -11.52 -8.31 7.10
C PRO A 115 -10.90 -9.70 7.04
N ASP A 116 -10.21 -10.03 5.95
CA ASP A 116 -9.57 -11.32 5.70
C ASP A 116 -8.17 -11.06 5.08
N ILE A 117 -7.15 -11.26 5.90
CA ILE A 117 -5.76 -11.03 5.50
C ILE A 117 -5.31 -12.07 4.48
N ASP A 118 -5.66 -13.35 4.67
CA ASP A 118 -5.23 -14.42 3.77
C ASP A 118 -5.85 -14.24 2.38
N ALA A 119 -7.15 -13.92 2.28
CA ALA A 119 -7.79 -13.57 1.02
C ALA A 119 -7.14 -12.34 0.36
N THR A 120 -6.74 -11.34 1.16
CA THR A 120 -6.08 -10.12 0.64
C THR A 120 -4.68 -10.44 0.11
N LEU A 121 -3.89 -11.25 0.82
CA LEU A 121 -2.56 -11.68 0.37
C LEU A 121 -2.64 -12.55 -0.90
N ALA A 122 -3.61 -13.46 -0.97
CA ALA A 122 -3.86 -14.26 -2.17
C ALA A 122 -4.24 -13.36 -3.37
N MET A 123 -5.03 -12.31 -3.15
CA MET A 123 -5.37 -11.32 -4.17
C MET A 123 -4.13 -10.55 -4.63
N PHE A 124 -3.22 -10.15 -3.72
CA PHE A 124 -1.95 -9.52 -4.12
C PHE A 124 -1.10 -10.48 -4.95
N HIS A 125 -0.98 -11.75 -4.51
CA HIS A 125 -0.25 -12.77 -5.26
C HIS A 125 -0.80 -12.96 -6.69
N HIS A 126 -2.12 -12.96 -6.85
CA HIS A 126 -2.78 -13.05 -8.16
C HIS A 126 -2.42 -11.88 -9.08
N HIS A 127 -2.39 -10.65 -8.54
CA HIS A 127 -2.12 -9.44 -9.32
C HIS A 127 -0.63 -9.14 -9.53
N LEU A 128 0.29 -9.92 -8.96
CA LEU A 128 1.71 -9.81 -9.24
C LEU A 128 2.13 -10.68 -10.42
N ARG A 129 3.01 -10.13 -11.26
CA ARG A 129 3.79 -10.90 -12.23
C ARG A 129 4.74 -11.85 -11.53
N GLU A 130 5.31 -12.80 -12.26
CA GLU A 130 6.42 -13.62 -11.75
C GLU A 130 7.57 -12.72 -11.29
N ASN A 131 8.17 -13.03 -10.14
CA ASN A 131 9.17 -12.21 -9.46
C ASN A 131 8.71 -10.80 -9.05
N GLY A 132 7.43 -10.48 -9.17
CA GLY A 132 6.86 -9.24 -8.67
C GLY A 132 6.91 -9.16 -7.15
N GLN A 133 6.92 -7.96 -6.62
CA GLN A 133 7.07 -7.71 -5.18
C GLN A 133 5.88 -6.95 -4.60
N VAL A 134 5.51 -7.30 -3.37
CA VAL A 134 4.57 -6.52 -2.56
C VAL A 134 5.31 -5.78 -1.46
N PHE A 135 4.98 -4.52 -1.28
CA PHE A 135 5.47 -3.62 -0.24
C PHE A 135 4.31 -3.26 0.69
N ILE A 136 4.32 -3.76 1.90
CA ILE A 136 3.26 -3.57 2.89
C ILE A 136 3.79 -2.69 4.01
N ALA A 137 3.31 -1.46 4.10
CA ALA A 137 3.58 -0.56 5.20
C ALA A 137 2.33 -0.45 6.07
N ASP A 138 2.45 -0.79 7.35
CA ASP A 138 1.36 -0.68 8.32
C ASP A 138 1.93 -0.54 9.74
N PHE A 139 1.07 -0.61 10.75
CA PHE A 139 1.48 -0.43 12.13
C PHE A 139 1.63 -1.76 12.86
N THR A 140 2.65 -1.83 13.73
CA THR A 140 2.81 -2.95 14.65
C THR A 140 1.67 -3.00 15.66
N LYS A 141 1.41 -4.21 16.16
CA LYS A 141 0.34 -4.50 17.11
C LYS A 141 0.48 -3.69 18.39
N ILE A 142 -0.64 -3.14 18.84
CA ILE A 142 -0.76 -2.39 20.09
C ILE A 142 -1.47 -3.26 21.13
N GLU A 143 -0.78 -3.57 22.22
CA GLU A 143 -1.42 -4.21 23.37
C GLU A 143 -2.19 -3.16 24.20
N PRO A 144 -3.39 -3.47 24.75
CA PRO A 144 -4.11 -4.75 24.67
C PRO A 144 -5.14 -4.84 23.52
N ASN A 145 -5.21 -3.88 22.62
CA ASN A 145 -6.34 -3.70 21.71
C ASN A 145 -6.24 -4.52 20.41
N HIS A 146 -5.22 -5.31 20.22
CA HIS A 146 -5.01 -6.19 19.05
C HIS A 146 -5.09 -5.50 17.67
N HIS A 147 -5.01 -4.17 17.60
CA HIS A 147 -4.91 -3.44 16.34
C HIS A 147 -3.47 -3.44 15.83
N GLY A 148 -3.29 -3.55 14.50
CA GLY A 148 -1.99 -3.65 13.86
C GLY A 148 -1.51 -5.11 13.73
N PHE A 149 -0.22 -5.29 13.41
CA PHE A 149 0.35 -6.57 13.02
C PHE A 149 1.49 -7.01 13.94
N ASP A 150 1.52 -8.30 14.27
CA ASP A 150 2.74 -8.99 14.68
C ASP A 150 3.51 -9.34 13.41
N LEU A 151 4.77 -8.91 13.32
CA LEU A 151 5.56 -9.07 12.09
C LEU A 151 5.83 -10.55 11.77
N ALA A 152 6.12 -11.37 12.80
CA ALA A 152 6.37 -12.81 12.58
C ALA A 152 5.11 -13.55 12.11
N GLU A 153 3.93 -13.13 12.59
CA GLU A 153 2.66 -13.65 12.13
C GLU A 153 2.38 -13.22 10.67
N LEU A 154 2.63 -11.95 10.32
CA LEU A 154 2.46 -11.44 8.96
C LEU A 154 3.40 -12.15 7.97
N GLU A 155 4.68 -12.33 8.33
CA GLU A 155 5.67 -13.04 7.51
C GLU A 155 5.26 -14.51 7.29
N THR A 156 4.75 -15.16 8.33
CA THR A 156 4.22 -16.53 8.22
C THR A 156 3.04 -16.59 7.23
N LYS A 157 2.11 -15.65 7.32
CA LYS A 157 0.97 -15.57 6.40
C LYS A 157 1.41 -15.30 4.96
N LEU A 158 2.37 -14.41 4.75
CA LEU A 158 2.95 -14.16 3.43
C LEU A 158 3.54 -15.45 2.85
N ALA A 159 4.35 -16.17 3.61
CA ALA A 159 4.93 -17.45 3.16
C ALA A 159 3.84 -18.48 2.80
N GLN A 160 2.80 -18.60 3.61
CA GLN A 160 1.66 -19.48 3.36
C GLN A 160 0.85 -19.11 2.11
N ASN A 161 0.86 -17.82 1.72
CA ASN A 161 0.18 -17.30 0.53
C ASN A 161 1.09 -17.21 -0.70
N GLY A 162 2.22 -17.94 -0.75
CA GLY A 162 3.07 -18.07 -1.93
C GLY A 162 4.07 -16.94 -2.12
N PHE A 163 4.47 -16.27 -1.04
CA PHE A 163 5.55 -15.29 -1.08
C PHE A 163 6.85 -15.85 -0.48
N SER A 164 7.96 -15.34 -0.97
CA SER A 164 9.32 -15.65 -0.53
C SER A 164 10.15 -14.38 -0.39
N SER A 165 11.41 -14.50 0.01
CA SER A 165 12.32 -13.35 0.21
C SER A 165 11.67 -12.25 1.05
N ILE A 166 11.05 -12.66 2.17
CA ILE A 166 10.29 -11.78 3.05
C ILE A 166 11.27 -11.08 3.98
N ASP A 167 11.20 -9.74 4.03
CA ASP A 167 12.03 -8.89 4.90
C ASP A 167 11.17 -7.78 5.51
N SER A 168 11.32 -7.56 6.81
CA SER A 168 10.56 -6.55 7.55
C SER A 168 11.51 -5.59 8.26
N GLN A 169 11.22 -4.29 8.16
CA GLN A 169 11.97 -3.25 8.85
C GLN A 169 11.04 -2.22 9.50
N ILE A 170 11.47 -1.66 10.62
CA ILE A 170 10.77 -0.51 11.24
C ILE A 170 11.28 0.77 10.57
N LEU A 171 10.36 1.56 10.04
CA LEU A 171 10.65 2.85 9.40
C LEU A 171 10.59 4.01 10.40
N TYR A 172 9.66 3.95 11.36
CA TYR A 172 9.44 5.02 12.33
C TYR A 172 8.68 4.50 13.55
N SER A 173 8.95 5.10 14.72
CA SER A 173 8.23 4.79 15.95
C SER A 173 7.97 6.06 16.75
N ALA A 174 6.79 6.19 17.33
CA ALA A 174 6.43 7.35 18.17
C ALA A 174 5.22 7.08 19.06
N GLU A 175 5.14 7.85 20.15
CA GLU A 175 3.91 7.99 20.92
C GLU A 175 2.82 8.66 20.07
N GLY A 176 1.58 8.21 20.21
CA GLY A 176 0.43 8.74 19.48
C GLY A 176 0.43 8.40 17.98
N LEU A 177 1.29 7.49 17.55
CA LEU A 177 1.45 7.19 16.12
C LEU A 177 0.21 6.52 15.54
N PHE A 178 -0.35 5.54 16.23
CA PHE A 178 -1.54 4.83 15.80
C PHE A 178 -2.57 4.75 16.93
N LEU A 179 -3.81 5.17 16.68
CA LEU A 179 -4.94 5.20 17.63
C LEU A 179 -4.60 5.88 18.98
N GLY A 180 -3.70 6.86 18.96
CA GLY A 180 -3.30 7.59 20.16
C GLY A 180 -2.28 6.89 21.06
N ASN A 181 -1.76 5.74 20.66
CA ASN A 181 -0.79 4.94 21.41
C ASN A 181 0.59 4.96 20.76
N TYR A 182 1.60 4.52 21.51
CA TYR A 182 2.89 4.18 20.92
C TYR A 182 2.70 3.06 19.90
N SER A 183 3.30 3.20 18.74
CA SER A 183 3.33 2.17 17.73
C SER A 183 4.53 2.39 16.81
N GLU A 184 4.77 1.43 15.94
CA GLU A 184 5.82 1.48 14.95
C GLU A 184 5.22 1.33 13.55
N LEU A 185 5.63 2.20 12.63
CA LEU A 185 5.40 2.03 11.20
C LEU A 185 6.45 1.07 10.66
N PHE A 186 6.03 -0.06 10.16
CA PHE A 186 6.92 -1.02 9.50
C PHE A 186 6.76 -1.01 7.98
N LEU A 187 7.73 -1.55 7.28
CA LEU A 187 7.65 -1.98 5.89
C LEU A 187 8.05 -3.44 5.80
N THR A 188 7.16 -4.27 5.29
CA THR A 188 7.45 -5.65 4.90
C THR A 188 7.48 -5.73 3.38
N VAL A 189 8.55 -6.30 2.84
CA VAL A 189 8.69 -6.59 1.41
C VAL A 189 8.68 -8.09 1.22
N ALA A 190 7.97 -8.55 0.21
CA ALA A 190 7.93 -9.97 -0.12
C ALA A 190 7.83 -10.14 -1.63
N GLN A 191 8.46 -11.18 -2.16
CA GLN A 191 8.47 -11.50 -3.58
C GLN A 191 7.50 -12.65 -3.86
N LYS A 192 6.74 -12.55 -4.95
CA LYS A 192 5.94 -13.67 -5.44
C LYS A 192 6.85 -14.84 -5.76
N SER A 193 6.60 -15.99 -5.11
CA SER A 193 7.34 -17.23 -5.42
C SER A 193 7.05 -17.70 -6.85
N LEU A 194 8.06 -18.25 -7.49
CA LEU A 194 7.85 -18.94 -8.77
C LEU A 194 6.95 -20.16 -8.53
N ALA A 195 6.05 -20.41 -9.45
CA ALA A 195 5.33 -21.69 -9.45
C ALA A 195 6.33 -22.82 -9.76
N ASP A 196 6.33 -23.86 -8.91
CA ASP A 196 7.13 -25.07 -9.15
C ASP A 196 6.67 -25.83 -10.42
#